data_d1c37e71e1eb8efce3991aff6c01be0f
#
_entry.id   d1c37e71e1eb8efce3991aff6c01be0f
#
_cell.length_a   1.000
_cell.length_b   1.000
_cell.length_c   1.000
_cell.angle_alpha   90.00
_cell.angle_beta   90.00
_cell.angle_gamma   90.00
#
_symmetry.space_group_name_H-M   'P 1'
#
loop_
_entity.id
_entity.type
_entity.pdbx_description
1 polymer ?
#
loop_
_entity_poly.entity_id
_entity_poly.type
_entity_poly.pdbx_seq_one_letter_code
_entity_poly.pdbx_strand_id
1 'polypeptide(L)'
;GAVIAKVNGEKAIVIGLGCETDFVAKNAEFQALAEAIAETAIANFPADKDALMACVLADGRTVEAAVTEQTGKTGEKHVIVGYETVEAPFISAYMHKITGKLAAVVGFNKAFDEQVAKGVAMQVASMNPVAVSAESVPQNVIDTELKTAEQKTKEELVQKAVDAALNKAGINPAHVDSEAHIESNQA
;
A
#
# COMPACT_ATOMS: atom_id res chain seq x y z
N GLY A 1 -10.18 3.25 -6.81
CA GLY A 1 -9.01 3.94 -7.35
C GLY A 1 -8.16 3.06 -8.24
N ALA A 2 -7.16 3.66 -8.88
CA ALA A 2 -6.16 2.99 -9.70
C ALA A 2 -4.74 3.38 -9.26
N VAL A 3 -3.82 2.41 -9.30
CA VAL A 3 -2.40 2.62 -9.02
C VAL A 3 -1.60 2.22 -10.25
N ILE A 4 -0.75 3.12 -10.72
CA ILE A 4 0.06 2.93 -11.93
C ILE A 4 1.53 3.18 -11.59
N ALA A 5 2.39 2.26 -12.03
CA ALA A 5 3.83 2.42 -12.02
C ALA A 5 4.36 2.54 -13.45
N LYS A 6 5.25 3.46 -13.69
CA LYS A 6 5.95 3.65 -14.97
C LYS A 6 7.44 3.68 -14.74
N VAL A 7 8.19 3.09 -15.67
CA VAL A 7 9.65 3.08 -15.66
C VAL A 7 10.15 3.60 -17.00
N ASN A 8 11.13 4.49 -16.95
CA ASN A 8 11.82 5.02 -18.13
C ASN A 8 13.32 5.12 -17.82
N GLY A 9 14.10 4.12 -18.24
CA GLY A 9 15.52 4.05 -17.95
C GLY A 9 15.80 3.93 -16.45
N GLU A 10 16.52 4.90 -15.91
CA GLU A 10 16.91 4.98 -14.49
C GLU A 10 15.89 5.71 -13.60
N LYS A 11 14.73 6.07 -14.17
CA LYS A 11 13.65 6.78 -13.48
C LYS A 11 12.38 5.96 -13.46
N ALA A 12 11.69 6.00 -12.35
CA ALA A 12 10.37 5.41 -12.20
C ALA A 12 9.45 6.27 -11.34
N ILE A 13 8.17 6.15 -11.58
CA ILE A 13 7.12 6.78 -10.77
C ILE A 13 6.08 5.74 -10.36
N VAL A 14 5.43 6.02 -9.24
CA VAL A 14 4.18 5.37 -8.85
C VAL A 14 3.18 6.46 -8.55
N ILE A 15 2.00 6.38 -9.16
CA ILE A 15 0.88 7.25 -8.84
C ILE A 15 -0.32 6.44 -8.38
N GLY A 16 -1.12 7.03 -7.49
CA GLY A 16 -2.43 6.54 -7.14
C GLY A 16 -3.49 7.61 -7.42
N LEU A 17 -4.46 7.30 -8.28
CA LEU A 17 -5.66 8.11 -8.48
C LEU A 17 -6.82 7.48 -7.73
N GLY A 18 -7.37 8.20 -6.74
CA GLY A 18 -8.48 7.75 -5.90
C GLY A 18 -9.83 8.22 -6.43
N CYS A 19 -10.86 7.41 -6.23
CA CYS A 19 -12.27 7.71 -6.37
C CYS A 19 -13.07 7.03 -5.26
N GLU A 20 -14.35 7.31 -5.12
CA GLU A 20 -15.14 6.79 -4.00
C GLU A 20 -15.60 5.35 -4.25
N THR A 21 -16.01 5.01 -5.47
CA THR A 21 -16.55 3.68 -5.78
C THR A 21 -15.66 2.86 -6.74
N ASP A 22 -15.83 1.55 -6.69
CA ASP A 22 -15.18 0.64 -7.63
C ASP A 22 -15.80 0.70 -9.05
N PHE A 23 -17.01 1.21 -9.16
CA PHE A 23 -17.65 1.43 -10.47
C PHE A 23 -16.91 2.50 -11.25
N VAL A 24 -16.63 3.65 -10.63
CA VAL A 24 -15.84 4.71 -11.25
C VAL A 24 -14.41 4.26 -11.47
N ALA A 25 -13.80 3.53 -10.55
CA ALA A 25 -12.45 2.99 -10.72
C ALA A 25 -12.29 2.10 -11.95
N LYS A 26 -13.36 1.42 -12.39
CA LYS A 26 -13.39 0.57 -13.59
C LYS A 26 -13.81 1.31 -14.85
N ASN A 27 -14.23 2.57 -14.75
CA ASN A 27 -14.63 3.38 -15.88
C ASN A 27 -13.43 3.64 -16.82
N ALA A 28 -13.63 3.53 -18.11
CA ALA A 28 -12.58 3.71 -19.11
C ALA A 28 -11.99 5.13 -19.09
N GLU A 29 -12.81 6.16 -18.86
CA GLU A 29 -12.33 7.55 -18.77
C GLU A 29 -11.47 7.78 -17.53
N PHE A 30 -11.83 7.16 -16.40
CA PHE A 30 -11.03 7.20 -15.17
C PHE A 30 -9.68 6.52 -15.38
N GLN A 31 -9.67 5.34 -16.00
CA GLN A 31 -8.43 4.62 -16.30
C GLN A 31 -7.56 5.39 -17.30
N ALA A 32 -8.15 5.99 -18.31
CA ALA A 32 -7.45 6.83 -19.29
C ALA A 32 -6.84 8.08 -18.63
N LEU A 33 -7.55 8.72 -17.70
CA LEU A 33 -7.02 9.85 -16.93
C LEU A 33 -5.84 9.42 -16.06
N ALA A 34 -5.96 8.31 -15.32
CA ALA A 34 -4.86 7.77 -14.50
C ALA A 34 -3.62 7.48 -15.36
N GLU A 35 -3.80 6.88 -16.54
CA GLU A 35 -2.71 6.59 -17.48
C GLU A 35 -2.09 7.88 -18.03
N ALA A 36 -2.88 8.88 -18.43
CA ALA A 36 -2.38 10.17 -18.91
C ALA A 36 -1.57 10.92 -17.83
N ILE A 37 -2.00 10.85 -16.58
CA ILE A 37 -1.25 11.42 -15.45
C ILE A 37 0.07 10.68 -15.25
N ALA A 38 0.08 9.34 -15.33
CA ALA A 38 1.28 8.54 -15.19
C ALA A 38 2.29 8.81 -16.32
N GLU A 39 1.83 8.94 -17.58
CA GLU A 39 2.66 9.31 -18.73
C GLU A 39 3.29 10.70 -18.52
N THR A 40 2.49 11.66 -18.08
CA THR A 40 2.95 13.02 -17.81
C THR A 40 3.97 13.03 -16.64
N ALA A 41 3.72 12.25 -15.60
CA ALA A 41 4.60 12.11 -14.45
C ALA A 41 5.96 11.52 -14.82
N ILE A 42 6.00 10.46 -15.63
CA ILE A 42 7.29 9.85 -16.02
C ILE A 42 8.05 10.71 -17.03
N ALA A 43 7.36 11.47 -17.87
CA ALA A 43 7.97 12.37 -18.84
C ALA A 43 8.60 13.61 -18.19
N ASN A 44 7.90 14.23 -17.23
CA ASN A 44 8.35 15.46 -16.56
C ASN A 44 9.12 15.21 -15.27
N PHE A 45 8.93 14.05 -14.65
CA PHE A 45 9.54 13.62 -13.39
C PHE A 45 9.46 14.68 -12.28
N PRO A 46 8.23 15.18 -11.95
CA PRO A 46 8.06 16.20 -10.93
C PRO A 46 8.56 15.72 -9.57
N ALA A 47 9.07 16.64 -8.75
CA ALA A 47 9.70 16.29 -7.48
C ALA A 47 8.72 15.79 -6.41
N ASP A 48 7.49 16.26 -6.47
CA ASP A 48 6.44 15.94 -5.49
C ASP A 48 5.05 16.00 -6.12
N LYS A 49 4.05 15.70 -5.29
CA LYS A 49 2.64 15.70 -5.71
C LYS A 49 2.15 17.08 -6.17
N ASP A 50 2.59 18.16 -5.52
CA ASP A 50 2.14 19.52 -5.88
C ASP A 50 2.70 19.93 -7.24
N ALA A 51 3.95 19.61 -7.50
CA ALA A 51 4.56 19.79 -8.82
C ALA A 51 3.87 18.92 -9.89
N LEU A 52 3.45 17.69 -9.55
CA LEU A 52 2.68 16.84 -10.45
C LEU A 52 1.32 17.47 -10.80
N MET A 53 0.61 18.03 -9.83
CA MET A 53 -0.69 18.67 -10.06
C MET A 53 -0.60 19.87 -11.01
N ALA A 54 0.54 20.56 -11.03
CA ALA A 54 0.83 21.67 -11.93
C ALA A 54 1.28 21.23 -13.34
N CYS A 55 1.67 19.97 -13.54
CA CYS A 55 2.07 19.45 -14.85
C CYS A 55 0.91 19.52 -15.86
N VAL A 56 1.27 19.71 -17.12
CA VAL A 56 0.31 19.80 -18.24
C VAL A 56 0.22 18.45 -18.95
N LEU A 57 -0.97 17.92 -19.08
CA LEU A 57 -1.28 16.71 -19.83
C LEU A 57 -1.14 16.96 -21.34
N ALA A 58 -1.09 15.91 -22.13
CA ALA A 58 -1.01 15.99 -23.58
C ALA A 58 -2.17 16.76 -24.26
N ASP A 59 -3.31 16.85 -23.59
CA ASP A 59 -4.48 17.60 -24.04
C ASP A 59 -4.47 19.09 -23.66
N GLY A 60 -3.42 19.58 -23.01
CA GLY A 60 -3.22 20.97 -22.62
C GLY A 60 -3.80 21.38 -21.27
N ARG A 61 -4.52 20.47 -20.58
CA ARG A 61 -5.03 20.74 -19.22
C ARG A 61 -3.94 20.43 -18.17
N THR A 62 -3.98 21.12 -17.05
CA THR A 62 -3.18 20.70 -15.90
C THR A 62 -3.76 19.41 -15.29
N VAL A 63 -2.92 18.64 -14.59
CA VAL A 63 -3.38 17.45 -13.86
C VAL A 63 -4.50 17.83 -12.87
N GLU A 64 -4.34 18.94 -12.15
CA GLU A 64 -5.35 19.45 -11.21
C GLU A 64 -6.69 19.74 -11.91
N ALA A 65 -6.66 20.44 -13.05
CA ALA A 65 -7.86 20.75 -13.81
C ALA A 65 -8.56 19.47 -14.32
N ALA A 66 -7.79 18.49 -14.81
CA ALA A 66 -8.33 17.22 -15.31
C ALA A 66 -8.95 16.37 -14.19
N VAL A 67 -8.34 16.31 -13.02
CA VAL A 67 -8.89 15.62 -11.83
C VAL A 67 -10.18 16.30 -11.35
N THR A 68 -10.20 17.63 -11.33
CA THR A 68 -11.38 18.41 -10.94
C THR A 68 -12.53 18.22 -11.94
N GLU A 69 -12.24 18.25 -13.24
CA GLU A 69 -13.24 18.00 -14.28
C GLU A 69 -13.83 16.59 -14.17
N GLN A 70 -13.00 15.58 -13.92
CA GLN A 70 -13.47 14.21 -13.74
C GLN A 70 -14.38 14.07 -12.51
N THR A 71 -14.08 14.80 -11.42
CA THR A 71 -14.98 14.92 -10.25
C THR A 71 -16.35 15.48 -10.66
N GLY A 72 -16.36 16.52 -11.47
CA GLY A 72 -17.62 17.10 -12.00
C GLY A 72 -18.42 16.16 -12.88
N LYS A 73 -17.75 15.35 -13.71
CA LYS A 73 -18.40 14.40 -14.61
C LYS A 73 -19.04 13.21 -13.89
N THR A 74 -18.35 12.69 -12.88
CA THR A 74 -18.80 11.48 -12.17
C THR A 74 -19.63 11.76 -10.94
N GLY A 75 -19.54 12.98 -10.39
CA GLY A 75 -20.12 13.34 -9.10
C GLY A 75 -19.39 12.74 -7.90
N GLU A 76 -18.28 12.00 -8.12
CA GLU A 76 -17.43 11.42 -7.08
C GLU A 76 -16.16 12.25 -6.92
N LYS A 77 -15.66 12.38 -5.70
CA LYS A 77 -14.39 13.05 -5.44
C LYS A 77 -13.22 12.25 -5.99
N HIS A 78 -12.39 12.89 -6.80
CA HIS A 78 -11.14 12.36 -7.32
C HIS A 78 -9.96 13.05 -6.67
N VAL A 79 -8.95 12.28 -6.28
CA VAL A 79 -7.72 12.80 -5.65
C VAL A 79 -6.50 11.99 -6.07
N ILE A 80 -5.35 12.65 -6.18
CA ILE A 80 -4.07 11.93 -6.19
C ILE A 80 -3.77 11.49 -4.77
N VAL A 81 -3.94 10.20 -4.48
CA VAL A 81 -3.74 9.61 -3.15
C VAL A 81 -2.28 9.39 -2.81
N GLY A 82 -1.42 9.25 -3.83
CA GLY A 82 0.01 9.10 -3.66
C GLY A 82 0.77 9.38 -4.96
N TYR A 83 1.96 9.90 -4.83
CA TYR A 83 2.93 10.07 -5.90
C TYR A 83 4.32 9.89 -5.31
N GLU A 84 5.07 8.94 -5.86
CA GLU A 84 6.42 8.63 -5.43
C GLU A 84 7.34 8.45 -6.64
N THR A 85 8.60 8.80 -6.48
CA THR A 85 9.64 8.70 -7.50
C THR A 85 10.78 7.83 -7.03
N VAL A 86 11.37 7.08 -7.96
CA VAL A 86 12.59 6.30 -7.73
C VAL A 86 13.56 6.58 -8.86
N GLU A 87 14.81 6.86 -8.51
CA GLU A 87 15.92 6.99 -9.45
C GLU A 87 17.03 6.01 -9.05
N ALA A 88 17.38 5.11 -9.96
CA ALA A 88 18.40 4.07 -9.72
C ALA A 88 18.96 3.54 -11.05
N PRO A 89 20.21 3.02 -11.05
CA PRO A 89 20.83 2.42 -12.26
C PRO A 89 20.05 1.25 -12.86
N PHE A 90 19.26 0.55 -12.04
CA PHE A 90 18.41 -0.55 -12.48
C PHE A 90 17.11 -0.53 -11.67
N ILE A 91 15.96 -0.60 -12.35
CA ILE A 91 14.65 -0.49 -11.71
C ILE A 91 13.78 -1.66 -12.15
N SER A 92 13.07 -2.25 -11.21
CA SER A 92 11.99 -3.20 -11.48
C SER A 92 10.67 -2.70 -10.91
N ALA A 93 9.61 -2.86 -11.67
CA ALA A 93 8.26 -2.51 -11.28
C ALA A 93 7.33 -3.73 -11.31
N TYR A 94 6.41 -3.77 -10.37
CA TYR A 94 5.32 -4.72 -10.34
C TYR A 94 3.99 -3.99 -10.19
N MET A 95 3.02 -4.33 -11.02
CA MET A 95 1.63 -3.89 -10.92
C MET A 95 0.72 -5.11 -10.83
N HIS A 96 -0.19 -5.10 -9.87
CA HIS A 96 -1.18 -6.17 -9.74
C HIS A 96 -2.30 -5.98 -10.75
N LYS A 97 -2.22 -6.71 -11.86
CA LYS A 97 -3.10 -6.54 -13.04
C LYS A 97 -4.58 -6.76 -12.76
N ILE A 98 -4.93 -7.64 -11.82
CA ILE A 98 -6.33 -8.01 -11.56
C ILE A 98 -7.05 -6.90 -10.79
N THR A 99 -6.41 -6.32 -9.78
CA THR A 99 -7.04 -5.30 -8.95
C THR A 99 -6.78 -3.87 -9.44
N GLY A 100 -5.63 -3.64 -10.09
CA GLY A 100 -5.18 -2.29 -10.46
C GLY A 100 -4.96 -1.34 -9.27
N LYS A 101 -4.94 -1.90 -8.05
CA LYS A 101 -4.89 -1.14 -6.79
C LYS A 101 -3.57 -1.26 -6.04
N LEU A 102 -2.63 -2.02 -6.59
CA LEU A 102 -1.35 -2.31 -5.96
C LEU A 102 -0.24 -2.26 -7.00
N ALA A 103 0.78 -1.48 -6.70
CA ALA A 103 2.01 -1.41 -7.48
C ALA A 103 3.20 -1.20 -6.55
N ALA A 104 4.36 -1.68 -6.97
CA ALA A 104 5.63 -1.43 -6.31
C ALA A 104 6.71 -1.15 -7.35
N VAL A 105 7.65 -0.28 -6.99
CA VAL A 105 8.85 0.00 -7.77
C VAL A 105 10.05 -0.17 -6.85
N VAL A 106 11.06 -0.89 -7.33
CA VAL A 106 12.29 -1.13 -6.59
C VAL A 106 13.49 -0.72 -7.42
N GLY A 107 14.31 0.17 -6.88
CA GLY A 107 15.58 0.59 -7.45
C GLY A 107 16.74 -0.26 -6.91
N PHE A 108 17.68 -0.61 -7.78
CA PHE A 108 18.86 -1.39 -7.45
C PHE A 108 20.13 -0.62 -7.86
N ASN A 109 21.21 -0.83 -7.14
CA ASN A 109 22.49 -0.16 -7.39
C ASN A 109 23.27 -0.72 -8.59
N LYS A 110 22.83 -1.85 -9.15
CA LYS A 110 23.37 -2.48 -10.36
C LYS A 110 22.34 -3.38 -11.03
N ALA A 111 22.52 -3.59 -12.33
CA ALA A 111 21.71 -4.54 -13.09
C ALA A 111 22.01 -5.99 -12.72
N PHE A 112 21.00 -6.83 -12.76
CA PHE A 112 21.07 -8.28 -12.60
C PHE A 112 19.85 -8.93 -13.29
N ASP A 113 19.56 -10.19 -13.04
CA ASP A 113 18.46 -10.92 -13.66
C ASP A 113 17.10 -10.23 -13.45
N GLU A 114 16.40 -9.93 -14.55
CA GLU A 114 15.13 -9.19 -14.54
C GLU A 114 14.01 -9.98 -13.84
N GLN A 115 14.01 -11.31 -13.93
CA GLN A 115 12.97 -12.11 -13.28
C GLN A 115 13.15 -12.11 -11.76
N VAL A 116 14.40 -12.17 -11.30
CA VAL A 116 14.70 -12.04 -9.87
C VAL A 116 14.31 -10.64 -9.37
N ALA A 117 14.67 -9.59 -10.11
CA ALA A 117 14.29 -8.21 -9.77
C ALA A 117 12.77 -8.02 -9.69
N LYS A 118 12.03 -8.60 -10.65
CA LYS A 118 10.57 -8.60 -10.63
C LYS A 118 10.00 -9.37 -9.44
N GLY A 119 10.63 -10.49 -9.07
CA GLY A 119 10.29 -11.25 -7.87
C GLY A 119 10.43 -10.40 -6.60
N VAL A 120 11.50 -9.62 -6.49
CA VAL A 120 11.69 -8.67 -5.38
C VAL A 120 10.58 -7.60 -5.36
N ALA A 121 10.26 -7.00 -6.52
CA ALA A 121 9.17 -6.00 -6.60
C ALA A 121 7.80 -6.61 -6.20
N MET A 122 7.54 -7.88 -6.57
CA MET A 122 6.34 -8.61 -6.13
C MET A 122 6.33 -8.81 -4.62
N GLN A 123 7.46 -9.17 -4.01
CA GLN A 123 7.57 -9.32 -2.55
C GLN A 123 7.36 -7.98 -1.83
N VAL A 124 7.93 -6.89 -2.33
CA VAL A 124 7.71 -5.55 -1.79
C VAL A 124 6.22 -5.18 -1.84
N ALA A 125 5.55 -5.43 -2.96
CA ALA A 125 4.11 -5.20 -3.09
C ALA A 125 3.28 -6.05 -2.12
N SER A 126 3.66 -7.31 -1.93
CA SER A 126 2.93 -8.27 -1.09
C SER A 126 3.14 -8.03 0.41
N MET A 127 4.38 -7.76 0.81
CA MET A 127 4.79 -7.68 2.22
C MET A 127 4.69 -6.26 2.79
N ASN A 128 4.59 -5.24 1.92
CA ASN A 128 4.50 -3.83 2.31
C ASN A 128 5.56 -3.44 3.37
N PRO A 129 6.86 -3.63 3.09
CA PRO A 129 7.92 -3.37 4.06
C PRO A 129 7.95 -1.89 4.44
N VAL A 130 8.21 -1.59 5.70
CA VAL A 130 8.27 -0.21 6.22
C VAL A 130 9.58 0.49 5.89
N ALA A 131 10.63 -0.26 5.53
CA ALA A 131 11.96 0.28 5.23
C ALA A 131 12.76 -0.67 4.34
N VAL A 132 13.82 -0.14 3.73
CA VAL A 132 14.75 -0.91 2.87
C VAL A 132 15.73 -1.76 3.70
N SER A 133 16.11 -1.28 4.90
CA SER A 133 17.01 -1.98 5.81
C SER A 133 16.55 -1.82 7.27
N ALA A 134 17.07 -2.65 8.15
CA ALA A 134 16.75 -2.61 9.57
C ALA A 134 17.09 -1.25 10.21
N GLU A 135 18.21 -0.65 9.78
CA GLU A 135 18.69 0.65 10.29
C GLU A 135 17.78 1.82 9.89
N SER A 136 17.02 1.67 8.80
CA SER A 136 16.09 2.70 8.29
C SER A 136 14.66 2.52 8.79
N VAL A 137 14.38 1.53 9.65
CA VAL A 137 13.07 1.38 10.28
C VAL A 137 12.86 2.52 11.29
N PRO A 138 11.76 3.30 11.20
CA PRO A 138 11.48 4.35 12.16
C PRO A 138 11.35 3.82 13.60
N GLN A 139 11.95 4.52 14.56
CA GLN A 139 12.00 4.07 15.95
C GLN A 139 10.60 3.85 16.56
N ASN A 140 9.63 4.69 16.22
CA ASN A 140 8.26 4.53 16.68
C ASN A 140 7.60 3.21 16.21
N VAL A 141 7.98 2.70 15.03
CA VAL A 141 7.51 1.39 14.53
C VAL A 141 8.13 0.28 15.37
N ILE A 142 9.44 0.34 15.62
CA ILE A 142 10.15 -0.61 16.47
C ILE A 142 9.53 -0.65 17.88
N ASP A 143 9.32 0.52 18.48
CA ASP A 143 8.74 0.63 19.84
C ASP A 143 7.31 0.06 19.91
N THR A 144 6.51 0.28 18.87
CA THR A 144 5.14 -0.25 18.78
C THR A 144 5.15 -1.77 18.67
N GLU A 145 6.00 -2.32 17.79
CA GLU A 145 6.11 -3.77 17.59
C GLU A 145 6.65 -4.46 18.85
N LEU A 146 7.63 -3.87 19.54
CA LEU A 146 8.14 -4.39 20.81
C LEU A 146 7.05 -4.43 21.88
N LYS A 147 6.29 -3.35 22.07
CA LYS A 147 5.16 -3.32 23.00
C LYS A 147 4.11 -4.38 22.68
N THR A 148 3.77 -4.53 21.40
CA THR A 148 2.81 -5.53 20.94
C THR A 148 3.33 -6.94 21.21
N ALA A 149 4.60 -7.21 20.95
CA ALA A 149 5.23 -8.50 21.21
C ALA A 149 5.28 -8.82 22.70
N GLU A 150 5.64 -7.83 23.55
CA GLU A 150 5.62 -7.98 25.00
C GLU A 150 4.23 -8.30 25.55
N GLN A 151 3.21 -7.57 25.05
CA GLN A 151 1.83 -7.78 25.47
C GLN A 151 1.34 -9.18 25.07
N LYS A 152 1.54 -9.58 23.81
CA LYS A 152 1.18 -10.93 23.34
C LYS A 152 1.88 -12.01 24.15
N THR A 153 3.17 -11.86 24.43
CA THR A 153 3.92 -12.83 25.26
C THR A 153 3.35 -12.93 26.66
N LYS A 154 2.98 -11.80 27.29
CA LYS A 154 2.33 -11.81 28.61
C LYS A 154 0.97 -12.52 28.56
N GLU A 155 0.13 -12.20 27.57
CA GLU A 155 -1.17 -12.83 27.37
C GLU A 155 -1.04 -14.34 27.15
N GLU A 156 -0.10 -14.78 26.30
CA GLU A 156 0.17 -16.19 26.05
C GLU A 156 0.66 -16.93 27.31
N LEU A 157 1.53 -16.30 28.12
CA LEU A 157 2.02 -16.88 29.36
C LEU A 157 0.89 -17.01 30.40
N VAL A 158 0.04 -15.98 30.51
CA VAL A 158 -1.14 -16.02 31.40
C VAL A 158 -2.08 -17.11 30.93
N GLN A 159 -2.40 -17.17 29.62
CA GLN A 159 -3.29 -18.19 29.09
C GLN A 159 -2.76 -19.61 29.32
N LYS A 160 -1.47 -19.84 29.07
CA LYS A 160 -0.81 -21.13 29.37
C LYS A 160 -0.89 -21.50 30.82
N ALA A 161 -0.73 -20.54 31.75
CA ALA A 161 -0.84 -20.78 33.19
C ALA A 161 -2.28 -21.11 33.61
N VAL A 162 -3.28 -20.40 33.03
CA VAL A 162 -4.70 -20.68 33.24
C VAL A 162 -5.05 -22.06 32.74
N ASP A 163 -4.68 -22.38 31.48
CA ASP A 163 -4.95 -23.69 30.88
C ASP A 163 -4.32 -24.85 31.71
N ALA A 164 -3.11 -24.65 32.16
CA ALA A 164 -2.43 -25.63 33.03
C ALA A 164 -3.16 -25.84 34.36
N ALA A 165 -3.67 -24.75 34.95
CA ALA A 165 -4.45 -24.82 36.19
C ALA A 165 -5.81 -25.51 35.99
N LEU A 166 -6.52 -25.19 34.89
CA LEU A 166 -7.79 -25.81 34.54
C LEU A 166 -7.64 -27.30 34.23
N ASN A 167 -6.63 -27.67 33.46
CA ASN A 167 -6.33 -29.07 33.15
C ASN A 167 -5.99 -29.86 34.45
N LYS A 168 -5.25 -29.26 35.37
CA LYS A 168 -4.96 -29.88 36.66
C LYS A 168 -6.21 -30.06 37.53
N ALA A 169 -7.19 -29.17 37.37
CA ALA A 169 -8.51 -29.27 38.02
C ALA A 169 -9.48 -30.21 37.29
N GLY A 170 -9.11 -30.80 36.15
CA GLY A 170 -9.95 -31.64 35.32
C GLY A 170 -10.99 -30.89 34.46
N ILE A 171 -10.80 -29.59 34.31
CA ILE A 171 -11.70 -28.72 33.49
C ILE A 171 -11.06 -28.50 32.13
N ASN A 172 -11.86 -28.69 31.06
CA ASN A 172 -11.39 -28.41 29.71
C ASN A 172 -11.38 -26.88 29.46
N PRO A 173 -10.22 -26.25 29.15
CA PRO A 173 -10.12 -24.80 28.91
C PRO A 173 -11.10 -24.29 27.84
N ALA A 174 -11.35 -25.06 26.78
CA ALA A 174 -12.26 -24.67 25.70
C ALA A 174 -13.71 -24.49 26.14
N HIS A 175 -14.13 -25.06 27.27
CA HIS A 175 -15.47 -24.88 27.81
C HIS A 175 -15.61 -23.61 28.65
N VAL A 176 -14.54 -23.12 29.24
CA VAL A 176 -14.54 -21.91 30.07
C VAL A 176 -14.68 -20.64 29.21
N ASP A 177 -14.03 -20.60 28.06
CA ASP A 177 -14.11 -19.45 27.15
C ASP A 177 -15.50 -19.26 26.55
N SER A 178 -16.25 -20.35 26.31
CA SER A 178 -17.62 -20.29 25.80
C SER A 178 -18.64 -19.75 26.82
N GLU A 179 -18.42 -20.01 28.11
CA GLU A 179 -19.33 -19.55 29.18
C GLU A 179 -19.10 -18.08 29.53
N ALA A 180 -17.83 -17.62 29.57
CA ALA A 180 -17.51 -16.21 29.81
C ALA A 180 -18.05 -15.27 28.74
N HIS A 181 -18.19 -15.76 27.48
CA HIS A 181 -18.76 -14.99 26.38
C HIS A 181 -20.30 -14.85 26.48
N ILE A 182 -20.98 -15.77 27.15
CA ILE A 182 -22.43 -15.74 27.36
C ILE A 182 -22.81 -14.72 28.46
N GLU A 183 -22.03 -14.64 29.54
CA GLU A 183 -22.30 -13.70 30.63
C GLU A 183 -22.03 -12.23 30.24
N SER A 184 -21.04 -11.95 29.38
CA SER A 184 -20.76 -10.59 28.90
C SER A 184 -21.84 -10.02 27.97
N ASN A 185 -22.68 -10.87 27.37
CA ASN A 185 -23.79 -10.44 26.50
C ASN A 185 -25.13 -10.26 27.23
N GLN A 186 -25.20 -10.51 28.55
CA GLN A 186 -26.39 -10.33 29.36
C GLN A 186 -26.31 -9.15 30.35
N ALA A 187 -25.24 -8.40 30.35
CA ALA A 187 -25.05 -7.18 31.13
C ALA A 187 -25.07 -5.94 30.21
#